data_3cfdbd072c359270f73a87251f1dc392
#
_entry.id   3cfdbd072c359270f73a87251f1dc392
#
_cell.length_a   1.000
_cell.length_b   1.000
_cell.length_c   1.000
_cell.angle_alpha   90.00
_cell.angle_beta   90.00
_cell.angle_gamma   90.00
#
_symmetry.space_group_name_H-M   'P 1'
#
loop_
_entity.id
_entity.type
_entity.pdbx_description
1 polymer ?
#
loop_
_entity_poly.entity_id
_entity_poly.type
_entity_poly.pdbx_seq_one_letter_code
_entity_poly.pdbx_strand_id
1 'polypeptide(L)'
;MLSPDNAPLLFQPFTQRGLIAKNRIVVAPMCQYASDDGAPVDWHLVHMGRLAMGGAGISFVEESAVEARGRKTYRCSGLWKSEQVPAWRRVTDMIRSFGSVPAIQLGHSGRKGSCHGAMQDWAPLSAENTRPDEPPWPALAPSPIPDSPAHPLPHVMDRDDIDTVVAAFARSAVLSREAGFNLIEIHGAHGYLIHQFLSPLSNQRE
;
A
#
# COMPACT_ATOMS: atom_id res chain seq x y z
N MET A 1 16.63 -7.31 34.85
CA MET A 1 15.50 -7.02 33.95
C MET A 1 14.57 -6.06 34.66
N LEU A 2 14.17 -4.96 34.03
CA LEU A 2 13.13 -4.08 34.61
C LEU A 2 11.83 -4.86 34.66
N SER A 3 11.03 -4.68 35.74
CA SER A 3 9.69 -5.25 35.76
C SER A 3 8.84 -4.61 34.64
N PRO A 4 7.87 -5.32 34.07
CA PRO A 4 6.99 -4.77 33.03
C PRO A 4 6.36 -3.41 33.41
N ASP A 5 6.07 -3.20 34.70
CA ASP A 5 5.46 -1.98 35.21
C ASP A 5 6.44 -0.79 35.29
N ASN A 6 7.75 -1.03 35.23
CA ASN A 6 8.80 -0.01 35.25
C ASN A 6 9.45 0.24 33.89
N ALA A 7 8.98 -0.43 32.83
CA ALA A 7 9.47 -0.18 31.48
C ALA A 7 8.98 1.19 30.96
N PRO A 8 9.79 1.96 30.23
CA PRO A 8 9.31 3.15 29.54
C PRO A 8 8.08 2.86 28.68
N LEU A 9 7.13 3.80 28.59
CA LEU A 9 5.86 3.63 27.88
C LEU A 9 6.03 3.09 26.44
N LEU A 10 7.10 3.49 25.76
CA LEU A 10 7.44 3.01 24.40
C LEU A 10 7.56 1.48 24.32
N PHE A 11 8.06 0.84 25.36
CA PHE A 11 8.32 -0.60 25.42
C PHE A 11 7.20 -1.38 26.12
N GLN A 12 6.18 -0.70 26.63
CA GLN A 12 5.01 -1.36 27.22
C GLN A 12 4.08 -1.87 26.11
N PRO A 13 3.37 -2.99 26.34
CA PRO A 13 2.38 -3.49 25.41
C PRO A 13 1.33 -2.43 25.05
N PHE A 14 0.84 -2.49 23.84
CA PHE A 14 -0.27 -1.69 23.34
C PHE A 14 -1.44 -2.60 22.97
N THR A 15 -2.61 -2.32 23.56
CA THR A 15 -3.83 -3.08 23.29
C THR A 15 -4.87 -2.16 22.67
N GLN A 16 -5.41 -2.56 21.53
CA GLN A 16 -6.53 -1.89 20.89
C GLN A 16 -7.51 -2.92 20.36
N ARG A 17 -8.74 -2.91 20.89
CA ARG A 17 -9.74 -3.95 20.61
C ARG A 17 -9.14 -5.34 20.88
N GLY A 18 -9.15 -6.25 19.92
CA GLY A 18 -8.55 -7.59 20.05
C GLY A 18 -7.08 -7.69 19.65
N LEU A 19 -6.41 -6.58 19.29
CA LEU A 19 -5.01 -6.57 18.88
C LEU A 19 -4.13 -6.26 20.10
N ILE A 20 -3.08 -7.06 20.30
CA ILE A 20 -2.04 -6.84 21.32
C ILE A 20 -0.69 -6.76 20.60
N ALA A 21 -0.03 -5.60 20.66
CA ALA A 21 1.35 -5.40 20.23
C ALA A 21 2.28 -5.45 21.44
N LYS A 22 3.45 -6.09 21.31
CA LYS A 22 4.43 -6.26 22.40
C LYS A 22 5.05 -4.94 22.89
N ASN A 23 5.00 -3.89 22.07
CA ASN A 23 5.43 -2.53 22.40
C ASN A 23 4.77 -1.53 21.43
N ARG A 24 5.05 -0.23 21.59
CA ARG A 24 4.47 0.86 20.81
C ARG A 24 5.33 1.32 19.63
N ILE A 25 6.33 0.52 19.25
CA ILE A 25 7.17 0.79 18.08
C ILE A 25 6.46 0.26 16.85
N VAL A 26 6.23 1.13 15.88
CA VAL A 26 5.55 0.82 14.62
C VAL A 26 6.52 1.06 13.47
N VAL A 27 6.70 0.05 12.63
CA VAL A 27 7.35 0.23 11.31
C VAL A 27 6.31 0.82 10.37
N ALA A 28 6.57 2.03 9.88
CA ALA A 28 5.70 2.70 8.91
C ALA A 28 5.72 1.99 7.54
N PRO A 29 4.63 2.07 6.76
CA PRO A 29 4.63 1.56 5.39
C PRO A 29 5.60 2.33 4.50
N MET A 30 6.47 1.61 3.77
CA MET A 30 7.53 2.17 2.91
C MET A 30 7.61 1.37 1.61
N CYS A 31 7.22 1.98 0.48
CA CYS A 31 7.23 1.32 -0.83
C CYS A 31 8.62 0.83 -1.20
N GLN A 32 8.71 -0.42 -1.63
CA GLN A 32 9.96 -1.09 -2.01
C GLN A 32 10.15 -1.17 -3.52
N TYR A 33 9.07 -1.07 -4.30
CA TYR A 33 9.09 -1.19 -5.76
C TYR A 33 9.78 -2.48 -6.24
N ALA A 34 9.52 -3.59 -5.56
CA ALA A 34 10.15 -4.89 -5.79
C ALA A 34 9.14 -6.01 -6.05
N SER A 35 7.85 -5.70 -6.11
CA SER A 35 6.80 -6.70 -6.33
C SER A 35 6.73 -7.17 -7.79
N ASP A 36 6.18 -8.36 -7.97
CA ASP A 36 5.86 -8.93 -9.26
C ASP A 36 4.33 -9.06 -9.39
N ASP A 37 3.74 -8.33 -10.33
CA ASP A 37 2.28 -8.18 -10.50
C ASP A 37 1.53 -8.02 -9.17
N GLY A 38 2.05 -7.13 -8.31
CA GLY A 38 1.53 -6.83 -6.99
C GLY A 38 1.86 -7.86 -5.90
N ALA A 39 2.32 -9.05 -6.25
CA ALA A 39 2.69 -10.06 -5.27
C ALA A 39 4.08 -9.77 -4.67
N PRO A 40 4.24 -9.95 -3.35
CA PRO A 40 5.55 -9.84 -2.71
C PRO A 40 6.47 -10.99 -3.15
N VAL A 41 7.76 -10.67 -3.27
CA VAL A 41 8.82 -11.61 -3.58
C VAL A 41 9.74 -11.80 -2.36
N ASP A 42 10.81 -12.59 -2.49
CA ASP A 42 11.75 -12.87 -1.39
C ASP A 42 12.39 -11.61 -0.78
N TRP A 43 12.51 -10.51 -1.56
CA TRP A 43 12.89 -9.21 -1.03
C TRP A 43 12.06 -8.79 0.17
N HIS A 44 10.73 -8.97 0.09
CA HIS A 44 9.80 -8.57 1.15
C HIS A 44 9.97 -9.42 2.41
N LEU A 45 10.30 -10.72 2.27
CA LEU A 45 10.64 -11.57 3.40
C LEU A 45 11.88 -11.07 4.13
N VAL A 46 12.95 -10.78 3.39
CA VAL A 46 14.21 -10.28 3.98
C VAL A 46 14.00 -8.91 4.61
N HIS A 47 13.34 -7.99 3.90
CA HIS A 47 13.10 -6.62 4.36
C HIS A 47 12.24 -6.58 5.62
N MET A 48 11.07 -7.22 5.60
CA MET A 48 10.15 -7.22 6.73
C MET A 48 10.65 -8.11 7.88
N GLY A 49 11.30 -9.23 7.57
CA GLY A 49 11.92 -10.10 8.57
C GLY A 49 12.97 -9.36 9.39
N ARG A 50 13.84 -8.58 8.75
CA ARG A 50 14.85 -7.75 9.44
C ARG A 50 14.21 -6.74 10.39
N LEU A 51 13.15 -6.06 9.96
CA LEU A 51 12.45 -5.05 10.77
C LEU A 51 11.70 -5.69 11.94
N ALA A 52 11.01 -6.81 11.72
CA ALA A 52 10.31 -7.54 12.78
C ALA A 52 11.29 -8.14 13.81
N MET A 53 12.41 -8.71 13.34
CA MET A 53 13.50 -9.21 14.18
C MET A 53 14.13 -8.07 15.01
N GLY A 54 14.14 -6.85 14.51
CA GLY A 54 14.58 -5.63 15.22
C GLY A 54 13.71 -5.26 16.42
N GLY A 55 12.59 -5.95 16.65
CA GLY A 55 11.80 -5.83 17.88
C GLY A 55 10.56 -4.95 17.79
N ALA A 56 10.17 -4.45 16.61
CA ALA A 56 8.95 -3.66 16.45
C ALA A 56 7.69 -4.41 16.92
N GLY A 57 6.77 -3.71 17.58
CA GLY A 57 5.49 -4.25 18.01
C GLY A 57 4.50 -4.44 16.86
N ILE A 58 4.50 -3.51 15.89
CA ILE A 58 3.68 -3.55 14.69
C ILE A 58 4.58 -3.33 13.48
N SER A 59 4.44 -4.14 12.44
CA SER A 59 5.18 -3.98 11.20
C SER A 59 4.22 -3.85 10.02
N PHE A 60 4.10 -2.63 9.49
CA PHE A 60 3.38 -2.41 8.24
C PHE A 60 4.24 -2.84 7.06
N VAL A 61 3.65 -3.61 6.18
CA VAL A 61 4.15 -3.72 4.81
C VAL A 61 3.81 -2.44 4.05
N GLU A 62 4.45 -2.27 2.89
CA GLU A 62 4.27 -1.09 2.06
C GLU A 62 2.82 -0.86 1.60
N GLU A 63 2.54 0.35 1.11
CA GLU A 63 1.28 0.65 0.43
C GLU A 63 1.05 -0.39 -0.67
N SER A 64 -0.12 -1.02 -0.58
CA SER A 64 -0.53 -2.11 -1.45
C SER A 64 -1.78 -1.70 -2.21
N ALA A 65 -1.68 -1.68 -3.55
CA ALA A 65 -2.77 -1.27 -4.41
C ALA A 65 -3.98 -2.22 -4.30
N VAL A 66 -5.18 -1.65 -4.29
CA VAL A 66 -6.45 -2.42 -4.21
C VAL A 66 -6.94 -2.92 -5.56
N GLU A 67 -6.34 -2.44 -6.65
CA GLU A 67 -6.54 -2.92 -8.02
C GLU A 67 -5.27 -2.66 -8.85
N ALA A 68 -5.15 -3.32 -10.00
CA ALA A 68 -3.94 -3.23 -10.83
C ALA A 68 -3.65 -1.79 -11.31
N ARG A 69 -4.69 -1.04 -11.71
CA ARG A 69 -4.56 0.37 -12.14
C ARG A 69 -4.37 1.34 -10.96
N GLY A 70 -4.50 0.87 -9.72
CA GLY A 70 -4.21 1.64 -8.51
C GLY A 70 -2.72 1.73 -8.17
N ARG A 71 -1.86 1.00 -8.87
CA ARG A 71 -0.40 1.06 -8.69
C ARG A 71 0.18 2.38 -9.20
N LYS A 72 1.31 2.80 -8.64
CA LYS A 72 2.15 3.87 -9.22
C LYS A 72 2.98 3.33 -10.36
N THR A 73 3.65 2.21 -10.13
CA THR A 73 4.55 1.54 -11.06
C THR A 73 4.20 0.06 -11.17
N TYR A 74 4.73 -0.63 -12.16
CA TYR A 74 4.58 -2.08 -12.28
C TYR A 74 5.19 -2.86 -11.12
N ARG A 75 6.09 -2.24 -10.35
CA ARG A 75 6.77 -2.86 -9.20
C ARG A 75 6.13 -2.56 -7.86
N CYS A 76 4.99 -1.86 -7.84
CA CYS A 76 4.22 -1.65 -6.61
C CYS A 76 3.58 -2.95 -6.11
N SER A 77 3.53 -3.07 -4.79
CA SER A 77 2.74 -4.11 -4.13
C SER A 77 1.25 -3.91 -4.33
N GLY A 78 0.50 -4.99 -4.19
CA GLY A 78 -0.95 -4.97 -4.24
C GLY A 78 -1.57 -6.23 -3.66
N LEU A 79 -2.85 -6.15 -3.39
CA LEU A 79 -3.63 -7.30 -2.92
C LEU A 79 -5.07 -7.20 -3.44
N TRP A 80 -5.25 -7.48 -4.72
CA TRP A 80 -6.54 -7.36 -5.42
C TRP A 80 -7.09 -8.69 -5.96
N LYS A 81 -6.29 -9.78 -5.90
CA LYS A 81 -6.68 -11.11 -6.35
C LYS A 81 -6.21 -12.19 -5.38
N SER A 82 -6.93 -13.29 -5.31
CA SER A 82 -6.70 -14.39 -4.37
C SER A 82 -5.32 -15.07 -4.56
N GLU A 83 -4.80 -15.06 -5.78
CA GLU A 83 -3.51 -15.66 -6.13
C GLU A 83 -2.33 -14.96 -5.43
N GLN A 84 -2.51 -13.73 -4.98
CA GLN A 84 -1.50 -12.96 -4.22
C GLN A 84 -1.48 -13.36 -2.73
N VAL A 85 -2.56 -13.94 -2.20
CA VAL A 85 -2.70 -14.29 -0.78
C VAL A 85 -1.60 -15.21 -0.26
N PRO A 86 -1.22 -16.31 -0.95
CA PRO A 86 -0.17 -17.20 -0.44
C PRO A 86 1.19 -16.51 -0.28
N ALA A 87 1.55 -15.62 -1.22
CA ALA A 87 2.81 -14.88 -1.14
C ALA A 87 2.81 -13.89 0.05
N TRP A 88 1.71 -13.18 0.27
CA TRP A 88 1.55 -12.31 1.43
C TRP A 88 1.52 -13.09 2.76
N ARG A 89 0.93 -14.29 2.78
CA ARG A 89 0.92 -15.14 3.97
C ARG A 89 2.34 -15.51 4.43
N ARG A 90 3.26 -15.79 3.50
CA ARG A 90 4.67 -16.04 3.85
C ARG A 90 5.28 -14.82 4.58
N VAL A 91 4.96 -13.60 4.16
CA VAL A 91 5.44 -12.36 4.79
C VAL A 91 4.81 -12.17 6.17
N THR A 92 3.50 -12.34 6.31
CA THR A 92 2.81 -12.17 7.60
C THR A 92 3.24 -13.22 8.61
N ASP A 93 3.47 -14.46 8.20
CA ASP A 93 3.97 -15.52 9.07
C ASP A 93 5.39 -15.23 9.55
N MET A 94 6.26 -14.71 8.67
CA MET A 94 7.59 -14.24 9.04
C MET A 94 7.53 -13.12 10.09
N ILE A 95 6.73 -12.09 9.87
CA ILE A 95 6.55 -10.97 10.82
C ILE A 95 6.08 -11.51 12.18
N ARG A 96 5.08 -12.39 12.17
CA ARG A 96 4.49 -12.97 13.38
C ARG A 96 5.48 -13.86 14.13
N SER A 97 6.35 -14.58 13.44
CA SER A 97 7.35 -15.46 14.09
C SER A 97 8.33 -14.69 15.00
N PHE A 98 8.50 -13.38 14.77
CA PHE A 98 9.27 -12.48 15.63
C PHE A 98 8.40 -11.72 16.65
N GLY A 99 7.13 -12.09 16.81
CA GLY A 99 6.22 -11.47 17.77
C GLY A 99 5.82 -10.03 17.41
N SER A 100 5.93 -9.65 16.13
CA SER A 100 5.40 -8.39 15.62
C SER A 100 4.01 -8.62 15.02
N VAL A 101 3.13 -7.62 15.12
CA VAL A 101 1.80 -7.65 14.50
C VAL A 101 1.94 -7.30 13.01
N PRO A 102 1.57 -8.19 12.09
CA PRO A 102 1.58 -7.87 10.67
C PRO A 102 0.44 -6.91 10.30
N ALA A 103 0.79 -5.83 9.63
CA ALA A 103 -0.12 -4.78 9.20
C ALA A 103 0.11 -4.43 7.73
N ILE A 104 -0.93 -3.96 7.05
CA ILE A 104 -0.91 -3.56 5.64
C ILE A 104 -1.54 -2.19 5.47
N GLN A 105 -0.97 -1.36 4.59
CA GLN A 105 -1.58 -0.12 4.12
C GLN A 105 -2.21 -0.37 2.75
N LEU A 106 -3.53 -0.19 2.63
CA LEU A 106 -4.26 -0.28 1.36
C LEU A 106 -4.40 1.09 0.73
N GLY A 107 -4.12 1.19 -0.56
CA GLY A 107 -4.14 2.44 -1.28
C GLY A 107 -4.51 2.35 -2.75
N HIS A 108 -4.60 3.51 -3.36
CA HIS A 108 -4.79 3.69 -4.80
C HIS A 108 -4.08 4.99 -5.23
N SER A 109 -3.15 4.90 -6.16
CA SER A 109 -2.31 6.05 -6.57
C SER A 109 -3.09 7.21 -7.19
N GLY A 110 -4.27 6.93 -7.76
CA GLY A 110 -5.02 7.97 -8.46
C GLY A 110 -4.23 8.49 -9.67
N ARG A 111 -4.24 9.82 -9.88
CA ARG A 111 -3.54 10.50 -10.98
C ARG A 111 -2.01 10.33 -10.95
N LYS A 112 -1.45 9.84 -9.85
CA LYS A 112 -0.02 9.51 -9.71
C LYS A 112 0.33 8.10 -10.18
N GLY A 113 -0.61 7.38 -10.77
CA GLY A 113 -0.40 6.07 -11.37
C GLY A 113 0.24 6.12 -12.74
N SER A 114 0.60 4.93 -13.26
CA SER A 114 1.18 4.77 -14.60
C SER A 114 2.52 5.51 -14.78
N CYS A 115 3.43 5.34 -13.82
CA CYS A 115 4.74 5.98 -13.79
C CYS A 115 5.89 4.98 -13.73
N HIS A 116 7.07 5.43 -14.12
CA HIS A 116 8.33 4.82 -13.72
C HIS A 116 8.60 5.03 -12.23
N GLY A 117 9.66 4.40 -11.71
CA GLY A 117 10.10 4.59 -10.33
C GLY A 117 10.96 5.86 -10.12
N ALA A 118 11.40 6.06 -8.88
CA ALA A 118 12.20 7.21 -8.47
C ALA A 118 13.49 7.40 -9.27
N MET A 119 14.11 6.32 -9.75
CA MET A 119 15.33 6.39 -10.57
C MET A 119 15.11 6.98 -11.95
N GLN A 120 13.87 7.15 -12.39
CA GLN A 120 13.43 7.79 -13.61
C GLN A 120 12.55 9.02 -13.31
N ASP A 121 12.77 9.66 -12.17
CA ASP A 121 12.09 10.89 -11.75
C ASP A 121 10.55 10.82 -11.80
N TRP A 122 9.99 9.62 -11.58
CA TRP A 122 8.54 9.36 -11.67
C TRP A 122 7.92 9.76 -13.02
N ALA A 123 8.72 9.71 -14.09
CA ALA A 123 8.25 10.03 -15.43
C ALA A 123 7.02 9.16 -15.80
N PRO A 124 5.99 9.73 -16.46
CA PRO A 124 4.85 8.95 -16.90
C PRO A 124 5.25 7.85 -17.89
N LEU A 125 4.60 6.71 -17.79
CA LEU A 125 4.76 5.64 -18.78
C LEU A 125 4.17 6.07 -20.12
N SER A 126 4.87 5.74 -21.21
CA SER A 126 4.40 5.91 -22.58
C SER A 126 4.78 4.70 -23.42
N ALA A 127 4.18 4.57 -24.60
CA ALA A 127 4.49 3.47 -25.51
C ALA A 127 5.97 3.46 -25.95
N GLU A 128 6.62 4.63 -25.92
CA GLU A 128 8.02 4.79 -26.36
C GLU A 128 9.03 4.48 -25.26
N ASN A 129 8.61 4.51 -23.97
CA ASN A 129 9.53 4.39 -22.84
C ASN A 129 9.24 3.17 -21.95
N THR A 130 8.30 2.30 -22.33
CA THR A 130 7.94 1.08 -21.60
C THR A 130 8.31 -0.18 -22.36
N ARG A 131 8.29 -1.31 -21.66
CA ARG A 131 8.39 -2.63 -22.27
C ARG A 131 7.04 -3.02 -22.91
N PRO A 132 7.01 -3.88 -23.92
CA PRO A 132 5.76 -4.35 -24.52
C PRO A 132 4.80 -5.04 -23.56
N ASP A 133 5.31 -5.68 -22.52
CA ASP A 133 4.57 -6.37 -21.47
C ASP A 133 4.19 -5.46 -20.29
N GLU A 134 4.63 -4.21 -20.30
CA GLU A 134 4.34 -3.19 -19.29
C GLU A 134 3.74 -1.90 -19.90
N PRO A 135 2.63 -1.97 -20.67
CA PRO A 135 2.06 -0.81 -21.34
C PRO A 135 1.53 0.24 -20.33
N PRO A 136 1.50 1.54 -20.68
CA PRO A 136 0.87 2.55 -19.84
C PRO A 136 -0.61 2.25 -19.65
N TRP A 137 -1.15 2.66 -18.50
CA TRP A 137 -2.59 2.57 -18.23
C TRP A 137 -3.17 3.94 -17.87
N PRO A 138 -4.46 4.21 -18.13
CA PRO A 138 -5.11 5.45 -17.73
C PRO A 138 -5.13 5.58 -16.21
N ALA A 139 -4.50 6.63 -15.69
CA ALA A 139 -4.61 6.99 -14.28
C ALA A 139 -6.02 7.53 -13.98
N LEU A 140 -6.52 7.34 -12.76
CA LEU A 140 -7.84 7.78 -12.32
C LEU A 140 -7.74 9.05 -11.49
N ALA A 141 -8.71 9.95 -11.61
CA ALA A 141 -8.80 11.12 -10.74
C ALA A 141 -10.24 11.62 -10.59
N PRO A 142 -10.55 12.42 -9.55
CA PRO A 142 -11.87 13.07 -9.43
C PRO A 142 -12.11 14.14 -10.48
N SER A 143 -11.05 14.76 -11.03
CA SER A 143 -11.13 15.85 -12.02
C SER A 143 -10.02 15.74 -13.06
N PRO A 144 -10.13 16.37 -14.25
CA PRO A 144 -9.14 16.25 -15.33
C PRO A 144 -7.90 17.11 -15.04
N ILE A 145 -7.27 16.89 -13.89
CA ILE A 145 -6.09 17.64 -13.43
C ILE A 145 -4.93 16.65 -13.32
N PRO A 146 -3.91 16.72 -14.19
CA PRO A 146 -2.78 15.81 -14.16
C PRO A 146 -1.92 16.04 -12.91
N ASP A 147 -1.06 15.07 -12.56
CA ASP A 147 -0.15 15.22 -11.42
C ASP A 147 0.91 16.29 -11.64
N SER A 148 1.41 16.40 -12.87
CA SER A 148 2.30 17.47 -13.33
C SER A 148 2.07 17.76 -14.81
N PRO A 149 2.64 18.85 -15.36
CA PRO A 149 2.53 19.16 -16.80
C PRO A 149 3.07 18.05 -17.72
N ALA A 150 3.93 17.17 -17.23
CA ALA A 150 4.48 16.05 -17.98
C ALA A 150 3.54 14.83 -18.03
N HIS A 151 2.56 14.76 -17.12
CA HIS A 151 1.64 13.62 -17.03
C HIS A 151 0.46 13.79 -17.98
N PRO A 152 -0.04 12.69 -18.58
CA PRO A 152 -1.27 12.74 -19.35
C PRO A 152 -2.47 13.10 -18.46
N LEU A 153 -3.53 13.61 -19.09
CA LEU A 153 -4.79 13.85 -18.41
C LEU A 153 -5.32 12.52 -17.86
N PRO A 154 -5.68 12.47 -16.57
CA PRO A 154 -6.27 11.26 -16.00
C PRO A 154 -7.69 11.03 -16.54
N HIS A 155 -8.14 9.80 -16.50
CA HIS A 155 -9.55 9.46 -16.66
C HIS A 155 -10.33 10.02 -15.47
N VAL A 156 -11.31 10.87 -15.76
CA VAL A 156 -12.21 11.44 -14.74
C VAL A 156 -13.20 10.37 -14.30
N MET A 157 -13.15 10.02 -13.04
CA MET A 157 -13.98 8.95 -12.48
C MET A 157 -15.45 9.34 -12.52
N ASP A 158 -16.28 8.49 -13.06
CA ASP A 158 -17.71 8.56 -12.91
C ASP A 158 -18.19 7.83 -11.63
N ARG A 159 -19.50 7.64 -11.49
CA ARG A 159 -20.04 6.96 -10.31
C ARG A 159 -19.69 5.49 -10.30
N ASP A 160 -19.68 4.83 -11.43
CA ASP A 160 -19.38 3.40 -11.54
C ASP A 160 -17.90 3.12 -11.25
N ASP A 161 -17.01 4.01 -11.67
CA ASP A 161 -15.59 3.97 -11.30
C ASP A 161 -15.39 4.08 -9.77
N ILE A 162 -16.11 5.02 -9.14
CA ILE A 162 -16.04 5.21 -7.69
C ILE A 162 -16.53 3.96 -6.96
N ASP A 163 -17.67 3.42 -7.35
CA ASP A 163 -18.26 2.23 -6.74
C ASP A 163 -17.35 0.99 -6.96
N THR A 164 -16.69 0.89 -8.12
CA THR A 164 -15.69 -0.13 -8.42
C THR A 164 -14.48 -0.05 -7.47
N VAL A 165 -13.93 1.15 -7.26
CA VAL A 165 -12.80 1.35 -6.35
C VAL A 165 -13.19 1.08 -4.90
N VAL A 166 -14.38 1.51 -4.46
CA VAL A 166 -14.90 1.19 -3.11
C VAL A 166 -15.00 -0.32 -2.91
N ALA A 167 -15.56 -1.04 -3.90
CA ALA A 167 -15.62 -2.50 -3.86
C ALA A 167 -14.23 -3.15 -3.86
N ALA A 168 -13.24 -2.57 -4.56
CA ALA A 168 -11.87 -3.04 -4.56
C ALA A 168 -11.22 -2.91 -3.18
N PHE A 169 -11.41 -1.78 -2.47
CA PHE A 169 -10.95 -1.64 -1.07
C PHE A 169 -11.57 -2.69 -0.16
N ALA A 170 -12.88 -2.92 -0.27
CA ALA A 170 -13.58 -3.93 0.53
C ALA A 170 -13.04 -5.34 0.26
N ARG A 171 -12.85 -5.70 -1.01
CA ARG A 171 -12.27 -7.00 -1.41
C ARG A 171 -10.83 -7.15 -0.89
N SER A 172 -10.00 -6.13 -1.05
CA SER A 172 -8.62 -6.16 -0.56
C SER A 172 -8.54 -6.30 0.96
N ALA A 173 -9.49 -5.72 1.71
CA ALA A 173 -9.57 -5.91 3.16
C ALA A 173 -9.87 -7.38 3.53
N VAL A 174 -10.76 -8.07 2.78
CA VAL A 174 -11.02 -9.50 2.97
C VAL A 174 -9.77 -10.32 2.66
N LEU A 175 -9.12 -10.08 1.52
CA LEU A 175 -7.89 -10.76 1.12
C LEU A 175 -6.74 -10.50 2.12
N SER A 176 -6.65 -9.30 2.70
CA SER A 176 -5.68 -8.97 3.74
C SER A 176 -5.86 -9.85 4.98
N ARG A 177 -7.09 -10.04 5.43
CA ARG A 177 -7.39 -10.96 6.54
C ARG A 177 -7.01 -12.40 6.19
N GLU A 178 -7.34 -12.85 4.98
CA GLU A 178 -6.97 -14.19 4.49
C GLU A 178 -5.45 -14.36 4.40
N ALA A 179 -4.72 -13.33 4.02
CA ALA A 179 -3.26 -13.31 4.01
C ALA A 179 -2.64 -13.24 5.41
N GLY A 180 -3.45 -13.09 6.49
CA GLY A 180 -2.98 -13.10 7.87
C GLY A 180 -2.60 -11.75 8.44
N PHE A 181 -2.95 -10.63 7.80
CA PHE A 181 -2.81 -9.32 8.41
C PHE A 181 -3.81 -9.10 9.54
N ASN A 182 -3.37 -8.49 10.63
CA ASN A 182 -4.18 -8.19 11.80
C ASN A 182 -4.64 -6.72 11.87
N LEU A 183 -4.01 -5.85 11.08
CA LEU A 183 -4.29 -4.42 11.04
C LEU A 183 -4.26 -3.93 9.60
N ILE A 184 -5.22 -3.09 9.24
CA ILE A 184 -5.31 -2.43 7.94
C ILE A 184 -5.32 -0.93 8.16
N GLU A 185 -4.49 -0.22 7.41
CA GLU A 185 -4.51 1.23 7.28
C GLU A 185 -5.05 1.59 5.90
N ILE A 186 -5.93 2.59 5.82
CA ILE A 186 -6.41 3.15 4.57
C ILE A 186 -5.56 4.39 4.24
N HIS A 187 -4.88 4.36 3.09
CA HIS A 187 -4.04 5.47 2.67
C HIS A 187 -4.87 6.64 2.12
N GLY A 188 -5.13 7.63 2.96
CA GLY A 188 -5.87 8.85 2.62
C GLY A 188 -5.00 10.11 2.48
N ALA A 189 -3.69 9.97 2.23
CA ALA A 189 -2.72 11.07 2.23
C ALA A 189 -1.92 11.19 0.91
N HIS A 190 -0.88 12.02 0.90
CA HIS A 190 0.18 12.16 -0.10
C HIS A 190 -0.28 12.49 -1.52
N GLY A 191 -1.49 13.04 -1.69
CA GLY A 191 -2.03 13.33 -3.01
C GLY A 191 -2.42 12.09 -3.81
N TYR A 192 -2.66 10.94 -3.14
CA TYR A 192 -3.22 9.73 -3.75
C TYR A 192 -4.75 9.82 -3.84
N LEU A 193 -5.42 8.82 -4.37
CA LEU A 193 -6.81 8.92 -4.83
C LEU A 193 -7.76 9.48 -3.76
N ILE A 194 -7.76 8.95 -2.54
CA ILE A 194 -8.65 9.43 -1.47
C ILE A 194 -8.33 10.88 -1.13
N HIS A 195 -7.04 11.25 -1.01
CA HIS A 195 -6.65 12.65 -0.79
C HIS A 195 -7.07 13.54 -1.97
N GLN A 196 -7.00 13.03 -3.21
CA GLN A 196 -7.44 13.79 -4.39
C GLN A 196 -8.93 14.15 -4.33
N PHE A 197 -9.77 13.28 -3.76
CA PHE A 197 -11.18 13.58 -3.53
C PHE A 197 -11.42 14.60 -2.40
N LEU A 198 -10.55 14.64 -1.39
CA LEU A 198 -10.66 15.54 -0.25
C LEU A 198 -10.13 16.95 -0.51
N SER A 199 -9.24 17.12 -1.48
CA SER A 199 -8.57 18.40 -1.73
C SER A 199 -9.23 19.19 -2.85
N PRO A 200 -9.60 20.47 -2.63
CA PRO A 200 -10.15 21.33 -3.69
C PRO A 200 -9.12 21.65 -4.80
N LEU A 201 -7.82 21.39 -4.56
CA LEU A 201 -6.78 21.55 -5.59
C LEU A 201 -6.82 20.43 -6.64
N SER A 202 -7.43 19.29 -6.33
CA SER A 202 -7.49 18.10 -7.20
C SER A 202 -8.92 17.62 -7.46
N ASN A 203 -9.90 18.13 -6.73
CA ASN A 203 -11.32 17.81 -6.91
C ASN A 203 -12.12 19.08 -7.18
N GLN A 204 -12.54 19.24 -8.41
CA GLN A 204 -13.36 20.35 -8.90
C GLN A 204 -14.72 19.84 -9.40
N ARG A 205 -15.21 18.73 -8.85
CA ARG A 205 -16.53 18.18 -9.14
C ARG A 205 -17.61 19.06 -8.54
N GLU A 206 -18.71 19.26 -9.28
CA GLU A 206 -19.93 19.92 -8.83
C GLU A 206 -20.92 18.92 -8.23
#